data_9edba86da61dc77ed50b24dab54afbce
#
_entry.id   9edba86da61dc77ed50b24dab54afbce
#
_cell.length_a   1.000
_cell.length_b   1.000
_cell.length_c   1.000
_cell.angle_alpha   90.00
_cell.angle_beta   90.00
_cell.angle_gamma   90.00
#
_symmetry.space_group_name_H-M   'P 1'
#
loop_
_entity.id
_entity.type
_entity.pdbx_description
1 polymer ?
#
loop_
_entity_poly.entity_id
_entity_poly.type
_entity_poly.pdbx_seq_one_letter_code
_entity_poly.pdbx_strand_id
1 'polypeptide(L)'
;MLPPEARALAKPYFEVLIVDNVNEHQERWLRSNVTRMRRSEDPFVYEALVVPSLEDALVAVLFNHNIQAIVVRPGLVLKSRMDQEIVARFLTRAGGQEEIDNMLPENYGPELCRLVAKVRPELDAYLVTERSVEEIAGLDLGICRRVFYNQEDFMELHLNILRGVQARNKTPFFTALTEYSKQPTGVFHAMPISRGKSISRSHWIQDMGAFYGPNIFLAETSATSGGLDSLLEPHGPIKEAQELASRAFGSKQTFFATNGTSTCNKSVVQALVRPGDIVLVDRDCHKSHHYGMVLAGAQVCYLDSYPLNEYSMYGAVPLREIKHQLLKLKAEGKLDRVRLLLLTNCTFDGLVYNVERVLEECLAIKPDLIFLWDEAWFAFARFNPTYRKRPAIAAAGNPKHTLPSDTPPRL
;
A
#
# COMPACT_ATOMS: atom_id res chain seq x y z
N MET A 1 -0.22 -17.78 24.38
CA MET A 1 0.84 -17.65 23.35
C MET A 1 1.53 -19.00 23.19
N LEU A 2 1.69 -19.50 21.96
CA LEU A 2 2.40 -20.76 21.72
C LEU A 2 3.89 -20.62 22.10
N PRO A 3 4.54 -21.70 22.58
CA PRO A 3 5.98 -21.70 22.83
C PRO A 3 6.78 -21.33 21.58
N PRO A 4 7.98 -20.74 21.73
CA PRO A 4 8.79 -20.31 20.57
C PRO A 4 9.06 -21.39 19.53
N GLU A 5 9.24 -22.63 19.97
CA GLU A 5 9.45 -23.80 19.11
C GLU A 5 8.19 -24.17 18.32
N ALA A 6 7.00 -24.05 18.92
CA ALA A 6 5.73 -24.28 18.22
C ALA A 6 5.38 -23.16 17.23
N ARG A 7 5.86 -21.92 17.45
CA ARG A 7 5.72 -20.81 16.49
C ARG A 7 6.58 -21.01 15.24
N ALA A 8 7.74 -21.62 15.37
CA ALA A 8 8.63 -21.90 14.23
C ALA A 8 8.07 -23.00 13.31
N LEU A 9 7.14 -23.84 13.79
CA LEU A 9 6.51 -24.93 13.05
C LEU A 9 5.11 -24.62 12.52
N ALA A 10 4.46 -23.55 12.98
CA ALA A 10 3.13 -23.17 12.53
C ALA A 10 3.19 -22.40 11.21
N LYS A 11 2.70 -23.01 10.12
CA LYS A 11 2.54 -22.33 8.84
C LYS A 11 1.59 -21.14 8.97
N PRO A 12 1.84 -20.02 8.27
CA PRO A 12 0.89 -18.92 8.21
C PRO A 12 -0.48 -19.39 7.73
N TYR A 13 -1.52 -18.91 8.41
CA TYR A 13 -2.90 -19.27 8.16
C TYR A 13 -3.67 -18.11 7.53
N PHE A 14 -4.56 -18.43 6.59
CA PHE A 14 -5.52 -17.49 6.02
C PHE A 14 -6.84 -18.19 5.63
N GLU A 15 -7.81 -17.42 5.15
CA GLU A 15 -9.09 -17.93 4.68
C GLU A 15 -9.29 -17.65 3.20
N VAL A 16 -10.02 -18.57 2.53
CA VAL A 16 -10.47 -18.44 1.15
C VAL A 16 -11.98 -18.41 1.15
N LEU A 17 -12.54 -17.31 0.65
CA LEU A 17 -13.97 -17.14 0.54
C LEU A 17 -14.47 -17.85 -0.72
N ILE A 18 -15.40 -18.78 -0.59
CA ILE A 18 -16.11 -19.43 -1.70
C ILE A 18 -17.54 -18.90 -1.72
N VAL A 19 -17.92 -18.26 -2.82
CA VAL A 19 -19.25 -17.68 -2.98
C VAL A 19 -20.07 -18.59 -3.88
N ASP A 20 -21.00 -19.33 -3.28
CA ASP A 20 -21.89 -20.27 -3.96
C ASP A 20 -23.08 -20.63 -3.07
N ASN A 21 -24.29 -20.63 -3.63
CA ASN A 21 -25.48 -21.01 -2.88
C ASN A 21 -25.65 -22.53 -2.87
N VAL A 22 -24.95 -23.18 -1.97
CA VAL A 22 -24.91 -24.63 -1.82
C VAL A 22 -25.66 -25.10 -0.57
N ASN A 23 -26.09 -26.36 -0.55
CA ASN A 23 -26.61 -27.01 0.65
C ASN A 23 -25.46 -27.49 1.55
N GLU A 24 -25.80 -27.88 2.79
CA GLU A 24 -24.79 -28.33 3.77
C GLU A 24 -23.92 -29.53 3.31
N HIS A 25 -24.47 -30.42 2.49
CA HIS A 25 -23.70 -31.55 1.97
C HIS A 25 -22.67 -31.08 0.94
N GLN A 26 -23.08 -30.21 0.04
CA GLN A 26 -22.20 -29.60 -0.97
C GLN A 26 -21.13 -28.70 -0.30
N GLU A 27 -21.49 -27.95 0.73
CA GLU A 27 -20.53 -27.16 1.49
C GLU A 27 -19.45 -28.05 2.15
N ARG A 28 -19.85 -29.12 2.81
CA ARG A 28 -18.92 -30.10 3.39
C ARG A 28 -18.02 -30.73 2.32
N TRP A 29 -18.57 -31.02 1.17
CA TRP A 29 -17.81 -31.56 0.04
C TRP A 29 -16.77 -30.54 -0.48
N LEU A 30 -17.14 -29.27 -0.67
CA LEU A 30 -16.21 -28.21 -1.08
C LEU A 30 -15.06 -28.05 -0.07
N ARG A 31 -15.36 -27.96 1.21
CA ARG A 31 -14.36 -27.86 2.28
C ARG A 31 -13.43 -29.08 2.29
N SER A 32 -13.99 -30.28 2.12
CA SER A 32 -13.22 -31.52 2.06
C SER A 32 -12.25 -31.52 0.87
N ASN A 33 -12.72 -31.12 -0.33
CA ASN A 33 -11.84 -31.07 -1.50
C ASN A 33 -10.67 -30.09 -1.32
N VAL A 34 -10.93 -28.89 -0.81
CA VAL A 34 -9.88 -27.92 -0.50
C VAL A 34 -8.86 -28.51 0.49
N THR A 35 -9.32 -29.18 1.53
CA THR A 35 -8.45 -29.80 2.54
C THR A 35 -7.60 -30.94 1.95
N ARG A 36 -8.16 -31.75 1.05
CA ARG A 36 -7.45 -32.87 0.38
C ARG A 36 -6.33 -32.41 -0.53
N MET A 37 -6.37 -31.16 -1.06
CA MET A 37 -5.31 -30.64 -1.93
C MET A 37 -4.06 -30.20 -1.17
N ARG A 38 -4.14 -30.06 0.16
CA ARG A 38 -3.02 -29.62 1.00
C ARG A 38 -1.85 -30.61 0.96
N ARG A 39 -0.64 -30.06 0.85
CA ARG A 39 0.62 -30.80 0.85
C ARG A 39 1.48 -30.38 2.03
N SER A 40 2.38 -31.26 2.45
CA SER A 40 3.35 -30.96 3.50
C SER A 40 4.31 -29.81 3.14
N GLU A 41 4.61 -29.65 1.86
CA GLU A 41 5.48 -28.61 1.33
C GLU A 41 4.79 -27.24 1.11
N ASP A 42 3.46 -27.15 1.21
CA ASP A 42 2.75 -25.90 1.01
C ASP A 42 3.24 -24.83 2.00
N PRO A 43 3.50 -23.59 1.52
CA PRO A 43 4.03 -22.51 2.38
C PRO A 43 2.99 -21.96 3.36
N PHE A 44 1.69 -22.20 3.09
CA PHE A 44 0.57 -21.68 3.87
C PHE A 44 -0.47 -22.78 4.12
N VAL A 45 -1.28 -22.56 5.14
CA VAL A 45 -2.50 -23.33 5.40
C VAL A 45 -3.71 -22.39 5.30
N TYR A 46 -4.77 -22.81 4.63
CA TYR A 46 -5.98 -22.02 4.56
C TYR A 46 -7.26 -22.87 4.75
N GLU A 47 -8.32 -22.23 5.19
CA GLU A 47 -9.65 -22.81 5.35
C GLU A 47 -10.62 -22.14 4.36
N ALA A 48 -11.60 -22.93 3.89
CA ALA A 48 -12.67 -22.41 3.05
C ALA A 48 -13.82 -21.86 3.90
N LEU A 49 -14.17 -20.59 3.67
CA LEU A 49 -15.37 -19.95 4.17
C LEU A 49 -16.38 -19.92 3.03
N VAL A 50 -17.55 -20.56 3.18
CA VAL A 50 -18.56 -20.63 2.12
C VAL A 50 -19.72 -19.69 2.47
N VAL A 51 -20.12 -18.85 1.53
CA VAL A 51 -21.27 -17.93 1.67
C VAL A 51 -22.15 -17.98 0.43
N PRO A 52 -23.48 -17.82 0.57
CA PRO A 52 -24.42 -18.08 -0.54
C PRO A 52 -24.60 -16.90 -1.48
N SER A 53 -24.37 -15.65 -1.02
CA SER A 53 -24.81 -14.48 -1.77
C SER A 53 -23.69 -13.45 -2.00
N LEU A 54 -23.92 -12.57 -2.96
CA LEU A 54 -23.08 -11.41 -3.22
C LEU A 54 -23.00 -10.48 -1.99
N GLU A 55 -24.15 -10.24 -1.34
CA GLU A 55 -24.20 -9.40 -0.13
C GLU A 55 -23.41 -10.01 1.02
N ASP A 56 -23.55 -11.32 1.29
CA ASP A 56 -22.77 -12.02 2.33
C ASP A 56 -21.28 -11.99 2.02
N ALA A 57 -20.91 -12.12 0.75
CA ALA A 57 -19.53 -12.04 0.31
C ALA A 57 -18.93 -10.65 0.58
N LEU A 58 -19.68 -9.58 0.30
CA LEU A 58 -19.23 -8.22 0.59
C LEU A 58 -19.05 -7.98 2.10
N VAL A 59 -19.98 -8.47 2.94
CA VAL A 59 -19.83 -8.41 4.40
C VAL A 59 -18.59 -9.16 4.84
N ALA A 60 -18.41 -10.39 4.37
CA ALA A 60 -17.24 -11.19 4.71
C ALA A 60 -15.94 -10.47 4.33
N VAL A 61 -15.84 -9.92 3.13
CA VAL A 61 -14.66 -9.18 2.64
C VAL A 61 -14.41 -7.89 3.43
N LEU A 62 -15.46 -7.18 3.85
CA LEU A 62 -15.34 -5.93 4.61
C LEU A 62 -14.81 -6.14 6.03
N PHE A 63 -15.21 -7.22 6.69
CA PHE A 63 -14.95 -7.41 8.11
C PHE A 63 -13.96 -8.53 8.43
N ASN A 64 -13.75 -9.48 7.52
CA ASN A 64 -12.82 -10.57 7.74
C ASN A 64 -11.49 -10.34 7.00
N HIS A 65 -10.52 -9.82 7.72
CA HIS A 65 -9.18 -9.53 7.18
C HIS A 65 -8.31 -10.78 6.94
N ASN A 66 -8.71 -11.96 7.45
CA ASN A 66 -8.01 -13.21 7.19
C ASN A 66 -8.27 -13.74 5.77
N ILE A 67 -9.33 -13.26 5.09
CA ILE A 67 -9.60 -13.62 3.70
C ILE A 67 -8.50 -13.04 2.81
N GLN A 68 -7.84 -13.94 2.04
CA GLN A 68 -6.77 -13.58 1.11
C GLN A 68 -7.11 -13.89 -0.35
N ALA A 69 -8.13 -14.70 -0.59
CA ALA A 69 -8.62 -14.99 -1.93
C ALA A 69 -10.11 -15.24 -1.92
N ILE A 70 -10.76 -15.00 -3.06
CA ILE A 70 -12.18 -15.24 -3.26
C ILE A 70 -12.38 -16.15 -4.50
N VAL A 71 -13.20 -17.17 -4.35
CA VAL A 71 -13.63 -18.06 -5.44
C VAL A 71 -15.11 -17.81 -5.69
N VAL A 72 -15.44 -17.31 -6.86
CA VAL A 72 -16.81 -16.96 -7.23
C VAL A 72 -17.35 -18.02 -8.17
N ARG A 73 -18.43 -18.70 -7.78
CA ARG A 73 -19.04 -19.79 -8.54
C ARG A 73 -20.41 -19.39 -9.10
N PRO A 74 -20.90 -20.04 -10.18
CA PRO A 74 -22.11 -19.61 -10.89
C PRO A 74 -23.40 -19.73 -10.08
N GLY A 75 -23.41 -20.54 -9.00
CA GLY A 75 -24.59 -20.74 -8.15
C GLY A 75 -24.89 -19.61 -7.15
N LEU A 76 -24.05 -18.56 -7.10
CA LEU A 76 -24.27 -17.46 -6.16
C LEU A 76 -25.61 -16.73 -6.42
N VAL A 77 -26.23 -16.25 -5.35
CA VAL A 77 -27.44 -15.41 -5.42
C VAL A 77 -27.12 -13.97 -5.08
N LEU A 78 -28.00 -13.03 -5.43
CA LEU A 78 -27.76 -11.62 -5.18
C LEU A 78 -27.87 -11.28 -3.68
N LYS A 79 -29.02 -11.58 -3.10
CA LYS A 79 -29.39 -11.11 -1.75
C LYS A 79 -29.10 -12.14 -0.66
N SER A 80 -28.67 -11.64 0.48
CA SER A 80 -28.56 -12.40 1.71
C SER A 80 -29.94 -12.84 2.23
N ARG A 81 -29.97 -13.93 2.98
CA ARG A 81 -31.16 -14.33 3.76
C ARG A 81 -31.42 -13.42 4.96
N MET A 82 -30.42 -12.63 5.36
CA MET A 82 -30.50 -11.67 6.47
C MET A 82 -30.47 -10.25 5.91
N ASP A 83 -31.24 -9.35 6.50
CA ASP A 83 -31.20 -7.93 6.12
C ASP A 83 -29.84 -7.32 6.49
N GLN A 84 -29.17 -6.75 5.49
CA GLN A 84 -27.78 -6.26 5.59
C GLN A 84 -27.74 -4.74 5.35
N GLU A 85 -28.29 -3.96 6.29
CA GLU A 85 -28.30 -2.48 6.19
C GLU A 85 -26.92 -1.87 5.87
N ILE A 86 -25.84 -2.48 6.38
CA ILE A 86 -24.45 -2.05 6.14
C ILE A 86 -24.08 -2.20 4.67
N VAL A 87 -24.50 -3.29 4.04
CA VAL A 87 -24.23 -3.55 2.61
C VAL A 87 -25.02 -2.59 1.75
N ALA A 88 -26.27 -2.34 2.06
CA ALA A 88 -27.10 -1.37 1.33
C ALA A 88 -26.46 0.02 1.34
N ARG A 89 -25.98 0.47 2.48
CA ARG A 89 -25.25 1.77 2.60
C ARG A 89 -23.92 1.76 1.82
N PHE A 90 -23.21 0.65 1.79
CA PHE A 90 -21.98 0.51 1.00
C PHE A 90 -22.27 0.56 -0.49
N LEU A 91 -23.24 -0.20 -0.98
CA LEU A 91 -23.63 -0.26 -2.38
C LEU A 91 -24.13 1.11 -2.88
N THR A 92 -24.93 1.81 -2.07
CA THR A 92 -25.37 3.19 -2.38
C THR A 92 -24.19 4.13 -2.57
N ARG A 93 -23.16 4.05 -1.70
CA ARG A 93 -21.94 4.86 -1.82
C ARG A 93 -21.04 4.46 -2.98
N ALA A 94 -21.05 3.18 -3.36
CA ALA A 94 -20.28 2.67 -4.49
C ALA A 94 -20.94 2.99 -5.86
N GLY A 95 -22.15 3.57 -5.85
CA GLY A 95 -22.85 4.04 -7.05
C GLY A 95 -23.43 2.92 -7.91
N GLY A 96 -24.08 1.92 -7.29
CA GLY A 96 -24.50 0.76 -8.08
C GLY A 96 -25.77 0.03 -7.62
N GLN A 97 -26.52 0.52 -6.63
CA GLN A 97 -27.64 -0.26 -6.09
C GLN A 97 -28.74 -0.51 -7.11
N GLU A 98 -29.10 0.48 -7.91
CA GLU A 98 -30.12 0.32 -8.96
C GLU A 98 -29.62 -0.57 -10.13
N GLU A 99 -28.33 -0.51 -10.45
CA GLU A 99 -27.71 -1.35 -11.46
C GLU A 99 -27.67 -2.82 -11.01
N ILE A 100 -27.39 -3.05 -9.73
CA ILE A 100 -27.27 -4.40 -9.16
C ILE A 100 -28.66 -5.05 -9.03
N ASP A 101 -29.67 -4.33 -8.58
CA ASP A 101 -31.03 -4.87 -8.41
C ASP A 101 -31.69 -5.29 -9.75
N ASN A 102 -31.23 -4.73 -10.87
CA ASN A 102 -31.71 -5.05 -12.23
C ASN A 102 -30.76 -5.97 -13.02
N MET A 103 -29.70 -6.47 -12.38
CA MET A 103 -28.66 -7.26 -13.03
C MET A 103 -29.11 -8.70 -13.28
N LEU A 104 -28.72 -9.25 -14.44
CA LEU A 104 -28.96 -10.67 -14.75
C LEU A 104 -28.03 -11.55 -13.88
N PRO A 105 -28.52 -12.74 -13.44
CA PRO A 105 -27.74 -13.64 -12.57
C PRO A 105 -26.35 -14.00 -13.11
N GLU A 106 -26.20 -14.12 -14.41
CA GLU A 106 -24.93 -14.41 -15.10
C GLU A 106 -23.85 -13.34 -14.89
N ASN A 107 -24.23 -12.12 -14.51
CA ASN A 107 -23.32 -11.00 -14.25
C ASN A 107 -22.96 -10.84 -12.76
N TYR A 108 -23.60 -11.57 -11.85
CA TYR A 108 -23.29 -11.44 -10.41
C TYR A 108 -21.84 -11.75 -10.07
N GLY A 109 -21.24 -12.75 -10.71
CA GLY A 109 -19.84 -13.12 -10.48
C GLY A 109 -18.85 -12.04 -10.91
N PRO A 110 -18.87 -11.59 -12.17
CA PRO A 110 -18.06 -10.46 -12.64
C PRO A 110 -18.25 -9.20 -11.80
N GLU A 111 -19.51 -8.85 -11.46
CA GLU A 111 -19.79 -7.67 -10.66
C GLU A 111 -19.23 -7.78 -9.22
N LEU A 112 -19.34 -8.95 -8.61
CA LEU A 112 -18.72 -9.18 -7.30
C LEU A 112 -17.21 -8.95 -7.35
N CYS A 113 -16.51 -9.46 -8.38
CA CYS A 113 -15.08 -9.20 -8.57
C CYS A 113 -14.78 -7.69 -8.66
N ARG A 114 -15.60 -6.94 -9.41
CA ARG A 114 -15.48 -5.48 -9.55
C ARG A 114 -15.72 -4.73 -8.24
N LEU A 115 -16.74 -5.13 -7.48
CA LEU A 115 -17.05 -4.52 -6.17
C LEU A 115 -15.96 -4.82 -5.14
N VAL A 116 -15.49 -6.08 -5.08
CA VAL A 116 -14.38 -6.46 -4.19
C VAL A 116 -13.12 -5.68 -4.54
N ALA A 117 -12.83 -5.45 -5.82
CA ALA A 117 -11.70 -4.62 -6.24
C ALA A 117 -11.77 -3.19 -5.68
N LYS A 118 -12.97 -2.61 -5.53
CA LYS A 118 -13.16 -1.29 -4.92
C LYS A 118 -12.92 -1.29 -3.40
N VAL A 119 -13.22 -2.41 -2.74
CA VAL A 119 -13.11 -2.55 -1.27
C VAL A 119 -11.73 -3.03 -0.86
N ARG A 120 -11.26 -4.12 -1.47
CA ARG A 120 -10.01 -4.80 -1.14
C ARG A 120 -9.25 -5.18 -2.42
N PRO A 121 -8.63 -4.20 -3.09
CA PRO A 121 -7.93 -4.42 -4.37
C PRO A 121 -6.71 -5.35 -4.25
N GLU A 122 -6.28 -5.65 -3.04
CA GLU A 122 -5.19 -6.58 -2.76
C GLU A 122 -5.60 -8.06 -2.85
N LEU A 123 -6.90 -8.38 -2.84
CA LEU A 123 -7.37 -9.77 -2.93
C LEU A 123 -7.19 -10.33 -4.34
N ASP A 124 -7.10 -11.65 -4.42
CA ASP A 124 -7.18 -12.37 -5.68
C ASP A 124 -8.56 -12.99 -5.83
N ALA A 125 -9.19 -12.81 -6.98
CA ALA A 125 -10.42 -13.48 -7.34
C ALA A 125 -10.17 -14.58 -8.37
N TYR A 126 -10.93 -15.67 -8.24
CA TYR A 126 -11.00 -16.80 -9.14
C TYR A 126 -12.44 -16.98 -9.54
N LEU A 127 -12.76 -16.76 -10.82
CA LEU A 127 -14.12 -16.82 -11.34
C LEU A 127 -14.36 -18.18 -12.01
N VAL A 128 -15.38 -18.90 -11.58
CA VAL A 128 -15.91 -20.08 -12.27
C VAL A 128 -17.17 -19.63 -13.00
N THR A 129 -17.27 -19.88 -14.30
CA THR A 129 -18.36 -19.41 -15.15
C THR A 129 -18.74 -20.43 -16.21
N GLU A 130 -20.02 -20.44 -16.58
CA GLU A 130 -20.55 -21.22 -17.71
C GLU A 130 -20.57 -20.41 -19.01
N ARG A 131 -20.20 -19.11 -18.95
CA ARG A 131 -20.14 -18.22 -20.13
C ARG A 131 -18.95 -18.56 -21.02
N SER A 132 -19.07 -18.18 -22.29
CA SER A 132 -17.99 -18.39 -23.27
C SER A 132 -16.76 -17.50 -22.99
N VAL A 133 -15.63 -17.88 -23.58
CA VAL A 133 -14.38 -17.10 -23.46
C VAL A 133 -14.55 -15.70 -24.04
N GLU A 134 -15.26 -15.59 -25.17
CA GLU A 134 -15.49 -14.33 -25.88
C GLU A 134 -16.33 -13.35 -25.06
N GLU A 135 -17.35 -13.84 -24.34
CA GLU A 135 -18.20 -13.02 -23.48
C GLU A 135 -17.45 -12.49 -22.24
N ILE A 136 -16.53 -13.28 -21.71
CA ILE A 136 -15.75 -12.91 -20.53
C ILE A 136 -14.57 -12.00 -20.88
N ALA A 137 -13.94 -12.19 -22.04
CA ALA A 137 -12.76 -11.42 -22.45
C ALA A 137 -13.00 -9.91 -22.60
N GLY A 138 -14.27 -9.51 -22.82
CA GLY A 138 -14.66 -8.10 -22.92
C GLY A 138 -15.00 -7.42 -21.59
N LEU A 139 -14.99 -8.15 -20.47
CA LEU A 139 -15.41 -7.63 -19.16
C LEU A 139 -14.22 -7.12 -18.35
N ASP A 140 -14.44 -6.03 -17.61
CA ASP A 140 -13.52 -5.61 -16.55
C ASP A 140 -13.74 -6.48 -15.30
N LEU A 141 -12.88 -7.46 -15.12
CA LEU A 141 -12.95 -8.40 -13.99
C LEU A 141 -12.15 -7.92 -12.76
N GLY A 142 -11.56 -6.72 -12.79
CA GLY A 142 -10.86 -6.11 -11.66
C GLY A 142 -9.72 -6.99 -11.10
N ILE A 143 -9.94 -7.60 -9.94
CA ILE A 143 -8.96 -8.43 -9.22
C ILE A 143 -8.92 -9.89 -9.67
N CYS A 144 -9.65 -10.27 -10.72
CA CYS A 144 -9.71 -11.66 -11.17
C CYS A 144 -8.38 -12.09 -11.80
N ARG A 145 -7.74 -13.10 -11.22
CA ARG A 145 -6.48 -13.68 -11.70
C ARG A 145 -6.66 -14.82 -12.68
N ARG A 146 -7.74 -15.55 -12.53
CA ARG A 146 -8.04 -16.72 -13.34
C ARG A 146 -9.54 -16.93 -13.49
N VAL A 147 -9.94 -17.30 -14.71
CA VAL A 147 -11.30 -17.76 -15.01
C VAL A 147 -11.23 -19.26 -15.30
N PHE A 148 -12.14 -20.02 -14.70
CA PHE A 148 -12.38 -21.43 -14.95
C PHE A 148 -13.72 -21.56 -15.68
N TYR A 149 -13.74 -22.33 -16.76
CA TYR A 149 -14.93 -22.54 -17.57
C TYR A 149 -15.60 -23.85 -17.20
N ASN A 150 -16.89 -23.78 -16.91
CA ASN A 150 -17.79 -24.82 -16.44
C ASN A 150 -17.47 -25.36 -15.03
N GLN A 151 -16.23 -25.73 -14.76
CA GLN A 151 -15.80 -26.26 -13.47
C GLN A 151 -14.33 -25.92 -13.19
N GLU A 152 -14.04 -25.64 -11.94
CA GLU A 152 -12.66 -25.47 -11.47
C GLU A 152 -11.93 -26.81 -11.32
N ASP A 153 -10.67 -26.87 -11.74
CA ASP A 153 -9.73 -27.88 -11.27
C ASP A 153 -9.24 -27.49 -9.87
N PHE A 154 -9.58 -28.30 -8.85
CA PHE A 154 -9.25 -28.00 -7.47
C PHE A 154 -7.74 -27.93 -7.20
N MET A 155 -6.93 -28.74 -7.89
CA MET A 155 -5.49 -28.69 -7.74
C MET A 155 -4.92 -27.43 -8.40
N GLU A 156 -5.40 -27.08 -9.59
CA GLU A 156 -5.00 -25.86 -10.27
C GLU A 156 -5.41 -24.63 -9.45
N LEU A 157 -6.64 -24.61 -8.94
CA LEU A 157 -7.13 -23.55 -8.04
C LEU A 157 -6.28 -23.42 -6.79
N HIS A 158 -5.99 -24.53 -6.10
CA HIS A 158 -5.14 -24.58 -4.91
C HIS A 158 -3.75 -23.97 -5.18
N LEU A 159 -3.08 -24.41 -6.25
CA LEU A 159 -1.77 -23.90 -6.61
C LEU A 159 -1.80 -22.41 -6.99
N ASN A 160 -2.84 -21.95 -7.68
CA ASN A 160 -2.99 -20.54 -8.02
C ASN A 160 -3.22 -19.66 -6.77
N ILE A 161 -4.04 -20.11 -5.84
CA ILE A 161 -4.27 -19.43 -4.55
C ILE A 161 -2.94 -19.28 -3.80
N LEU A 162 -2.20 -20.38 -3.61
CA LEU A 162 -0.92 -20.34 -2.90
C LEU A 162 0.10 -19.41 -3.59
N ARG A 163 0.23 -19.49 -4.91
CA ARG A 163 1.12 -18.61 -5.68
C ARG A 163 0.71 -17.14 -5.58
N GLY A 164 -0.60 -16.86 -5.63
CA GLY A 164 -1.12 -15.51 -5.49
C GLY A 164 -0.78 -14.89 -4.14
N VAL A 165 -1.07 -15.61 -3.06
CA VAL A 165 -0.76 -15.17 -1.69
C VAL A 165 0.75 -15.04 -1.49
N GLN A 166 1.55 -15.99 -1.96
CA GLN A 166 3.00 -15.93 -1.87
C GLN A 166 3.58 -14.71 -2.63
N ALA A 167 3.05 -14.42 -3.82
CA ALA A 167 3.49 -13.28 -4.63
C ALA A 167 3.22 -11.93 -3.93
N ARG A 168 2.09 -11.81 -3.21
CA ARG A 168 1.76 -10.60 -2.45
C ARG A 168 2.59 -10.44 -1.17
N ASN A 169 2.99 -11.56 -0.57
CA ASN A 169 3.78 -11.58 0.67
C ASN A 169 5.30 -11.63 0.41
N LYS A 170 5.74 -11.37 -0.82
CA LYS A 170 7.16 -11.26 -1.11
C LYS A 170 7.81 -10.16 -0.31
N THR A 171 8.96 -10.48 0.29
CA THR A 171 9.84 -9.54 0.99
C THR A 171 11.23 -9.60 0.36
N PRO A 172 11.42 -9.04 -0.86
CA PRO A 172 12.62 -9.32 -1.66
C PRO A 172 13.92 -9.04 -0.92
N PHE A 173 14.03 -7.88 -0.28
CA PHE A 173 15.23 -7.51 0.46
C PHE A 173 15.43 -8.37 1.71
N PHE A 174 14.38 -8.60 2.52
CA PHE A 174 14.49 -9.42 3.72
C PHE A 174 14.80 -10.87 3.40
N THR A 175 14.18 -11.42 2.35
CA THR A 175 14.46 -12.78 1.86
C THR A 175 15.92 -12.90 1.42
N ALA A 176 16.39 -11.98 0.57
CA ALA A 176 17.77 -11.97 0.12
C ALA A 176 18.77 -11.81 1.29
N LEU A 177 18.46 -10.96 2.27
CA LEU A 177 19.28 -10.79 3.47
C LEU A 177 19.37 -12.06 4.31
N THR A 178 18.24 -12.74 4.51
CA THR A 178 18.20 -14.00 5.29
C THR A 178 18.93 -15.14 4.56
N GLU A 179 18.82 -15.21 3.25
CA GLU A 179 19.57 -16.18 2.43
C GLU A 179 21.07 -15.87 2.46
N TYR A 180 21.45 -14.61 2.27
CA TYR A 180 22.84 -14.17 2.37
C TYR A 180 23.46 -14.49 3.74
N SER A 181 22.74 -14.28 4.83
CA SER A 181 23.23 -14.56 6.17
C SER A 181 23.59 -16.04 6.41
N LYS A 182 22.91 -16.95 5.70
CA LYS A 182 23.12 -18.41 5.77
C LYS A 182 24.29 -18.88 4.90
N GLN A 183 24.72 -18.09 3.92
CA GLN A 183 25.79 -18.50 3.00
C GLN A 183 27.16 -18.46 3.70
N PRO A 184 28.04 -19.43 3.46
CA PRO A 184 29.41 -19.46 3.99
C PRO A 184 30.32 -18.51 3.20
N THR A 185 29.94 -17.22 3.13
CA THR A 185 30.64 -16.21 2.33
C THR A 185 31.93 -15.76 3.01
N GLY A 186 33.02 -15.74 2.24
CA GLY A 186 34.26 -15.08 2.66
C GLY A 186 34.12 -13.56 2.66
N VAL A 187 34.75 -12.90 3.64
CA VAL A 187 34.71 -11.44 3.77
C VAL A 187 36.02 -10.86 3.28
N PHE A 188 35.96 -10.06 2.21
CA PHE A 188 37.12 -9.40 1.59
C PHE A 188 36.92 -7.87 1.44
N HIS A 189 35.92 -7.32 2.13
CA HIS A 189 35.66 -5.88 2.18
C HIS A 189 36.30 -5.24 3.43
N ALA A 190 36.40 -3.91 3.43
CA ALA A 190 37.06 -3.14 4.49
C ALA A 190 36.18 -2.89 5.74
N MET A 191 34.93 -3.39 5.76
CA MET A 191 34.06 -3.16 6.94
C MET A 191 34.53 -3.97 8.13
N PRO A 192 34.61 -3.36 9.33
CA PRO A 192 35.40 -3.89 10.46
C PRO A 192 34.80 -5.11 11.15
N ILE A 193 33.48 -5.33 11.05
CA ILE A 193 32.78 -6.42 11.74
C ILE A 193 33.05 -7.76 11.06
N SER A 194 33.26 -7.78 9.75
CA SER A 194 33.60 -8.97 8.95
C SER A 194 32.64 -10.15 9.19
N ARG A 195 31.32 -9.86 9.14
CA ARG A 195 30.24 -10.82 9.44
C ARG A 195 30.41 -11.48 10.83
N GLY A 196 30.91 -10.74 11.79
CA GLY A 196 31.13 -11.20 13.14
C GLY A 196 32.48 -11.85 13.41
N LYS A 197 33.32 -12.12 12.41
CA LYS A 197 34.60 -12.81 12.58
C LYS A 197 35.59 -12.00 13.44
N SER A 198 35.64 -10.68 13.24
CA SER A 198 36.54 -9.79 13.98
C SER A 198 36.16 -9.64 15.46
N ILE A 199 34.91 -9.84 15.81
CA ILE A 199 34.36 -9.61 17.14
C ILE A 199 34.05 -10.92 17.90
N SER A 200 33.93 -12.06 17.22
CA SER A 200 33.53 -13.35 17.80
C SER A 200 34.49 -13.86 18.90
N ARG A 201 35.76 -13.39 18.89
CA ARG A 201 36.78 -13.71 19.90
C ARG A 201 36.83 -12.71 21.04
N SER A 202 36.08 -11.61 20.97
CA SER A 202 36.09 -10.58 22.00
C SER A 202 35.13 -10.94 23.14
N HIS A 203 35.61 -10.86 24.35
CA HIS A 203 34.76 -11.04 25.55
C HIS A 203 33.80 -9.85 25.80
N TRP A 204 34.04 -8.70 25.17
CA TRP A 204 33.29 -7.45 25.37
C TRP A 204 32.02 -7.32 24.54
N ILE A 205 31.85 -8.16 23.55
CA ILE A 205 30.73 -8.05 22.58
C ILE A 205 29.75 -9.24 22.67
N GLN A 206 29.94 -10.11 23.63
CA GLN A 206 29.09 -11.30 23.83
C GLN A 206 27.67 -10.92 24.22
N ASP A 207 27.46 -9.84 24.94
CA ASP A 207 26.17 -9.31 25.35
C ASP A 207 25.30 -8.91 24.14
N MET A 208 25.88 -8.27 23.13
CA MET A 208 25.18 -7.91 21.90
C MET A 208 24.76 -9.15 21.11
N GLY A 209 25.64 -10.14 21.00
CA GLY A 209 25.34 -11.43 20.36
C GLY A 209 24.29 -12.23 21.13
N ALA A 210 24.33 -12.19 22.48
CA ALA A 210 23.33 -12.83 23.31
C ALA A 210 21.96 -12.15 23.21
N PHE A 211 21.92 -10.82 23.10
CA PHE A 211 20.69 -10.04 23.00
C PHE A 211 20.04 -10.12 21.63
N TYR A 212 20.78 -9.87 20.55
CA TYR A 212 20.25 -9.83 19.17
C TYR A 212 20.38 -11.15 18.41
N GLY A 213 21.22 -12.07 18.88
CA GLY A 213 21.61 -13.27 18.16
C GLY A 213 22.68 -13.03 17.09
N PRO A 214 23.25 -14.10 16.49
CA PRO A 214 24.34 -13.99 15.53
C PRO A 214 23.96 -13.34 14.20
N ASN A 215 22.69 -13.36 13.85
CA ASN A 215 22.21 -12.88 12.54
C ASN A 215 22.46 -11.41 12.30
N ILE A 216 22.50 -10.58 13.35
CA ILE A 216 22.81 -9.16 13.20
C ILE A 216 24.21 -8.93 12.60
N PHE A 217 25.16 -9.78 12.93
CA PHE A 217 26.51 -9.71 12.39
C PHE A 217 26.62 -10.38 11.01
N LEU A 218 25.95 -11.52 10.84
CA LEU A 218 25.92 -12.24 9.56
C LEU A 218 25.23 -11.47 8.45
N ALA A 219 24.37 -10.53 8.81
CA ALA A 219 23.68 -9.63 7.88
C ALA A 219 24.57 -8.50 7.34
N GLU A 220 25.82 -8.33 7.85
CA GLU A 220 26.75 -7.36 7.29
C GLU A 220 27.06 -7.67 5.83
N THR A 221 26.79 -6.74 4.94
CA THR A 221 26.98 -6.88 3.51
C THR A 221 27.55 -5.60 2.89
N SER A 222 28.33 -5.76 1.83
CA SER A 222 28.79 -4.64 1.00
C SER A 222 27.82 -4.42 -0.17
N ALA A 223 27.71 -3.19 -0.64
CA ALA A 223 26.99 -2.86 -1.86
C ALA A 223 27.77 -3.22 -3.14
N THR A 224 29.07 -3.51 -3.04
CA THR A 224 29.97 -3.64 -4.20
C THR A 224 30.43 -5.08 -4.47
N SER A 225 31.07 -5.76 -3.52
CA SER A 225 31.72 -7.05 -3.77
C SER A 225 30.86 -8.23 -3.34
N GLY A 226 29.98 -8.71 -4.21
CA GLY A 226 29.11 -9.84 -3.91
C GLY A 226 28.11 -9.60 -2.79
N GLY A 227 27.83 -8.32 -2.47
CA GLY A 227 26.81 -7.92 -1.54
C GLY A 227 25.40 -7.98 -2.14
N LEU A 228 24.41 -7.50 -1.37
CA LEU A 228 23.01 -7.64 -1.80
C LEU A 228 22.62 -6.64 -2.85
N ASP A 229 22.75 -5.33 -2.55
CA ASP A 229 22.29 -4.25 -3.43
C ASP A 229 22.77 -2.89 -2.90
N SER A 230 22.68 -1.85 -3.72
CA SER A 230 22.96 -0.47 -3.33
C SER A 230 21.68 0.34 -3.17
N LEU A 231 21.57 1.07 -2.06
CA LEU A 231 20.44 1.98 -1.85
C LEU A 231 20.50 3.20 -2.80
N LEU A 232 21.69 3.60 -3.23
CA LEU A 232 21.90 4.73 -4.15
C LEU A 232 21.55 4.35 -5.59
N GLU A 233 21.92 3.14 -6.01
CA GLU A 233 21.67 2.61 -7.36
C GLU A 233 21.12 1.18 -7.24
N PRO A 234 19.86 1.01 -6.87
CA PRO A 234 19.28 -0.31 -6.66
C PRO A 234 19.08 -1.04 -7.98
N HIS A 235 19.63 -2.23 -8.09
CA HIS A 235 19.51 -3.12 -9.25
C HIS A 235 18.92 -4.49 -8.91
N GLY A 236 18.98 -4.88 -7.65
CA GLY A 236 18.60 -6.19 -7.13
C GLY A 236 17.39 -6.14 -6.20
N PRO A 237 17.46 -6.79 -5.03
CA PRO A 237 16.33 -6.94 -4.12
C PRO A 237 15.76 -5.63 -3.56
N ILE A 238 16.57 -4.55 -3.47
CA ILE A 238 16.07 -3.23 -3.07
C ILE A 238 15.17 -2.66 -4.17
N LYS A 239 15.60 -2.77 -5.44
CA LYS A 239 14.79 -2.32 -6.59
C LYS A 239 13.46 -3.06 -6.65
N GLU A 240 13.47 -4.40 -6.52
CA GLU A 240 12.24 -5.20 -6.49
C GLU A 240 11.32 -4.77 -5.34
N ALA A 241 11.87 -4.53 -4.16
CA ALA A 241 11.11 -4.03 -3.02
C ALA A 241 10.50 -2.64 -3.26
N GLN A 242 11.23 -1.71 -3.91
CA GLN A 242 10.72 -0.39 -4.28
C GLN A 242 9.59 -0.48 -5.32
N GLU A 243 9.69 -1.38 -6.30
CA GLU A 243 8.64 -1.62 -7.30
C GLU A 243 7.37 -2.19 -6.65
N LEU A 244 7.51 -3.13 -5.71
CA LEU A 244 6.40 -3.66 -4.94
C LEU A 244 5.73 -2.58 -4.07
N ALA A 245 6.53 -1.73 -3.41
CA ALA A 245 6.03 -0.61 -2.64
C ALA A 245 5.30 0.41 -3.53
N SER A 246 5.84 0.73 -4.71
CA SER A 246 5.19 1.61 -5.68
C SER A 246 3.81 1.09 -6.08
N ARG A 247 3.71 -0.20 -6.35
CA ARG A 247 2.44 -0.86 -6.68
C ARG A 247 1.45 -0.82 -5.51
N ALA A 248 1.91 -1.10 -4.29
CA ALA A 248 1.07 -1.12 -3.10
C ALA A 248 0.51 0.27 -2.77
N PHE A 249 1.32 1.31 -2.84
CA PHE A 249 0.91 2.68 -2.56
C PHE A 249 0.26 3.39 -3.76
N GLY A 250 0.46 2.90 -4.98
CA GLY A 250 -0.02 3.52 -6.21
C GLY A 250 0.86 4.70 -6.65
N SER A 251 2.16 4.70 -6.30
CA SER A 251 3.11 5.70 -6.74
C SER A 251 3.74 5.34 -8.08
N LYS A 252 4.16 6.35 -8.84
CA LYS A 252 4.97 6.14 -10.05
C LYS A 252 6.34 5.55 -9.71
N GLN A 253 6.93 5.97 -8.59
CA GLN A 253 8.20 5.51 -8.10
C GLN A 253 8.28 5.65 -6.57
N THR A 254 9.00 4.75 -5.93
CA THR A 254 9.26 4.77 -4.48
C THR A 254 10.76 4.73 -4.24
N PHE A 255 11.23 5.57 -3.33
CA PHE A 255 12.60 5.57 -2.85
C PHE A 255 12.64 5.23 -1.36
N PHE A 256 13.56 4.36 -0.97
CA PHE A 256 13.77 4.04 0.44
C PHE A 256 14.85 4.94 1.04
N ALA A 257 14.62 5.33 2.29
CA ALA A 257 15.60 6.05 3.12
C ALA A 257 15.78 5.33 4.45
N THR A 258 17.00 5.32 4.97
CA THR A 258 17.36 4.58 6.18
C THR A 258 17.17 5.35 7.47
N ASN A 259 17.18 6.69 7.43
CA ASN A 259 17.15 7.54 8.62
C ASN A 259 15.78 8.23 8.83
N GLY A 260 14.70 7.53 8.47
CA GLY A 260 13.32 7.97 8.67
C GLY A 260 12.91 9.16 7.78
N THR A 261 11.67 9.61 7.97
CA THR A 261 11.06 10.71 7.22
C THR A 261 11.87 12.01 7.29
N SER A 262 12.59 12.24 8.38
CA SER A 262 13.46 13.43 8.50
C SER A 262 14.53 13.50 7.41
N THR A 263 15.08 12.38 6.97
CA THR A 263 16.01 12.33 5.85
C THR A 263 15.27 12.51 4.51
N CYS A 264 14.12 11.88 4.33
CA CYS A 264 13.28 12.07 3.15
C CYS A 264 12.95 13.55 2.95
N ASN A 265 12.47 14.22 3.99
CA ASN A 265 12.09 15.63 3.95
C ASN A 265 13.25 16.53 3.51
N LYS A 266 14.44 16.34 4.13
CA LYS A 266 15.64 17.10 3.74
C LYS A 266 16.08 16.81 2.31
N SER A 267 16.10 15.56 1.90
CA SER A 267 16.54 15.16 0.55
C SER A 267 15.59 15.70 -0.52
N VAL A 268 14.28 15.59 -0.33
CA VAL A 268 13.28 16.07 -1.29
C VAL A 268 13.34 17.60 -1.42
N VAL A 269 13.42 18.33 -0.31
CA VAL A 269 13.51 19.78 -0.34
C VAL A 269 14.79 20.23 -1.09
N GLN A 270 15.95 19.64 -0.79
CA GLN A 270 17.21 19.98 -1.48
C GLN A 270 17.19 19.58 -2.96
N ALA A 271 16.48 18.52 -3.35
CA ALA A 271 16.36 18.11 -4.75
C ALA A 271 15.46 19.04 -5.57
N LEU A 272 14.44 19.62 -4.95
CA LEU A 272 13.40 20.40 -5.66
C LEU A 272 13.59 21.91 -5.58
N VAL A 273 14.29 22.41 -4.55
CA VAL A 273 14.36 23.84 -4.21
C VAL A 273 15.79 24.35 -4.41
N ARG A 274 15.90 25.51 -5.05
CA ARG A 274 17.18 26.22 -5.31
C ARG A 274 17.28 27.46 -4.41
N PRO A 275 18.50 27.99 -4.20
CA PRO A 275 18.67 29.25 -3.49
C PRO A 275 17.82 30.37 -4.12
N GLY A 276 17.00 31.01 -3.28
CA GLY A 276 16.09 32.06 -3.71
C GLY A 276 14.71 31.62 -4.15
N ASP A 277 14.42 30.33 -4.31
CA ASP A 277 13.05 29.83 -4.46
C ASP A 277 12.23 30.07 -3.21
N ILE A 278 10.94 30.30 -3.38
CA ILE A 278 10.00 30.50 -2.26
C ILE A 278 9.30 29.16 -1.96
N VAL A 279 9.33 28.76 -0.70
CA VAL A 279 8.61 27.60 -0.18
C VAL A 279 7.50 28.09 0.74
N LEU A 280 6.24 27.76 0.42
CA LEU A 280 5.12 27.92 1.32
C LEU A 280 5.07 26.70 2.24
N VAL A 281 5.05 26.95 3.55
CA VAL A 281 5.13 25.86 4.53
C VAL A 281 4.24 26.15 5.74
N ASP A 282 3.58 25.10 6.21
CA ASP A 282 2.90 25.14 7.51
C ASP A 282 3.91 25.47 8.62
N ARG A 283 3.62 26.49 9.43
CA ARG A 283 4.49 26.90 10.56
C ARG A 283 4.64 25.76 11.57
N ASP A 284 3.63 24.90 11.71
CA ASP A 284 3.62 23.77 12.64
C ASP A 284 4.15 22.46 12.03
N CYS A 285 4.91 22.55 10.94
CA CYS A 285 5.53 21.39 10.30
C CYS A 285 6.69 20.82 11.14
N HIS A 286 7.04 19.57 10.88
CA HIS A 286 8.18 18.93 11.54
C HIS A 286 9.50 19.67 11.26
N LYS A 287 10.35 19.82 12.27
CA LYS A 287 11.63 20.56 12.21
C LYS A 287 12.57 20.16 11.07
N SER A 288 12.48 18.93 10.56
CA SER A 288 13.31 18.47 9.42
C SER A 288 13.05 19.25 8.14
N HIS A 289 11.85 19.82 7.96
CA HIS A 289 11.53 20.68 6.83
C HIS A 289 12.29 21.99 6.91
N HIS A 290 12.34 22.62 8.09
CA HIS A 290 13.12 23.83 8.30
C HIS A 290 14.60 23.61 8.00
N TYR A 291 15.15 22.49 8.45
CA TYR A 291 16.55 22.14 8.13
C TYR A 291 16.77 21.92 6.65
N GLY A 292 15.84 21.26 5.96
CA GLY A 292 15.87 21.10 4.50
C GLY A 292 15.87 22.42 3.75
N MET A 293 15.01 23.37 4.15
CA MET A 293 14.90 24.70 3.54
C MET A 293 16.14 25.54 3.79
N VAL A 294 16.72 25.50 5.00
CA VAL A 294 18.00 26.17 5.30
C VAL A 294 19.13 25.65 4.41
N LEU A 295 19.25 24.31 4.30
CA LEU A 295 20.28 23.67 3.47
C LEU A 295 20.10 23.98 1.97
N ALA A 296 18.86 24.15 1.50
CA ALA A 296 18.56 24.51 0.11
C ALA A 296 18.69 26.02 -0.18
N GLY A 297 18.88 26.87 0.83
CA GLY A 297 18.90 28.32 0.68
C GLY A 297 17.54 28.91 0.26
N ALA A 298 16.44 28.28 0.65
CA ALA A 298 15.09 28.68 0.33
C ALA A 298 14.67 29.98 1.01
N GLN A 299 13.78 30.73 0.39
CA GLN A 299 13.01 31.78 1.06
C GLN A 299 11.72 31.16 1.61
N VAL A 300 11.53 31.27 2.92
CA VAL A 300 10.39 30.64 3.59
C VAL A 300 9.23 31.62 3.70
N CYS A 301 8.07 31.17 3.23
CA CYS A 301 6.79 31.85 3.46
C CYS A 301 5.94 30.98 4.38
N TYR A 302 5.86 31.36 5.66
CA TYR A 302 5.07 30.62 6.64
C TYR A 302 3.57 30.82 6.44
N LEU A 303 2.85 29.73 6.53
CA LEU A 303 1.39 29.68 6.55
C LEU A 303 0.93 29.48 7.99
N ASP A 304 -0.02 30.28 8.44
CA ASP A 304 -0.52 30.19 9.80
C ASP A 304 -1.68 29.20 9.90
N SER A 305 -1.53 28.25 10.80
CA SER A 305 -2.55 27.26 11.13
C SER A 305 -3.69 27.88 11.92
N TYR A 306 -4.88 27.30 11.84
CA TYR A 306 -6.04 27.73 12.58
C TYR A 306 -5.90 27.38 14.08
N PRO A 307 -6.00 28.34 15.01
CA PRO A 307 -5.87 28.04 16.43
C PRO A 307 -7.15 27.39 16.98
N LEU A 308 -6.99 26.28 17.68
CA LEU A 308 -8.03 25.58 18.42
C LEU A 308 -7.81 25.80 19.92
N ASN A 309 -8.13 27.02 20.38
CA ASN A 309 -7.79 27.50 21.71
C ASN A 309 -8.41 26.65 22.84
N GLU A 310 -9.61 26.11 22.62
CA GLU A 310 -10.30 25.27 23.61
C GLU A 310 -9.52 23.96 23.91
N TYR A 311 -8.75 23.50 22.94
CA TYR A 311 -7.97 22.25 23.04
C TYR A 311 -6.46 22.48 23.20
N SER A 312 -6.03 23.75 23.27
CA SER A 312 -4.61 24.13 23.27
C SER A 312 -3.83 23.52 22.08
N MET A 313 -4.46 23.47 20.91
CA MET A 313 -3.95 22.86 19.69
C MET A 313 -3.94 23.86 18.53
N TYR A 314 -3.12 23.55 17.52
CA TYR A 314 -3.24 24.15 16.20
C TYR A 314 -4.10 23.26 15.29
N GLY A 315 -4.96 23.87 14.48
CA GLY A 315 -5.66 23.21 13.39
C GLY A 315 -4.79 23.08 12.15
N ALA A 316 -5.39 22.66 11.04
CA ALA A 316 -4.73 22.71 9.74
C ALA A 316 -4.62 24.15 9.21
N VAL A 317 -3.74 24.39 8.25
CA VAL A 317 -3.68 25.66 7.50
C VAL A 317 -4.96 25.78 6.66
N PRO A 318 -5.77 26.83 6.84
CA PRO A 318 -6.95 27.01 6.00
C PRO A 318 -6.60 27.22 4.54
N LEU A 319 -7.32 26.57 3.62
CA LEU A 319 -7.07 26.70 2.18
C LEU A 319 -7.14 28.16 1.71
N ARG A 320 -8.02 28.99 2.34
CA ARG A 320 -8.09 30.44 2.08
C ARG A 320 -6.76 31.13 2.36
N GLU A 321 -6.01 30.72 3.38
CA GLU A 321 -4.72 31.30 3.74
C GLU A 321 -3.67 30.94 2.68
N ILE A 322 -3.63 29.68 2.24
CA ILE A 322 -2.74 29.23 1.17
C ILE A 322 -2.97 30.05 -0.10
N LYS A 323 -4.26 30.21 -0.50
CA LYS A 323 -4.62 31.00 -1.69
C LYS A 323 -4.29 32.47 -1.52
N HIS A 324 -4.54 33.02 -0.34
CA HIS A 324 -4.21 34.43 -0.03
C HIS A 324 -2.72 34.70 -0.24
N GLN A 325 -1.84 33.85 0.29
CA GLN A 325 -0.40 33.99 0.15
C GLN A 325 0.06 33.83 -1.32
N LEU A 326 -0.51 32.89 -2.06
CA LEU A 326 -0.24 32.74 -3.50
C LEU A 326 -0.63 33.98 -4.31
N LEU A 327 -1.83 34.53 -4.06
CA LEU A 327 -2.33 35.74 -4.73
C LEU A 327 -1.54 36.97 -4.33
N LYS A 328 -1.12 37.09 -3.07
CA LYS A 328 -0.24 38.16 -2.60
C LYS A 328 1.10 38.12 -3.31
N LEU A 329 1.74 36.93 -3.39
CA LEU A 329 3.00 36.77 -4.10
C LEU A 329 2.86 37.02 -5.61
N LYS A 330 1.68 36.73 -6.19
CA LYS A 330 1.35 37.09 -7.58
C LYS A 330 1.30 38.61 -7.76
N ALA A 331 0.63 39.33 -6.88
CA ALA A 331 0.56 40.78 -6.91
C ALA A 331 1.93 41.46 -6.72
N GLU A 332 2.82 40.82 -5.93
CA GLU A 332 4.20 41.28 -5.73
C GLU A 332 5.16 40.92 -6.89
N GLY A 333 4.68 40.22 -7.95
CA GLY A 333 5.51 39.75 -9.04
C GLY A 333 6.51 38.64 -8.68
N LYS A 334 6.21 37.91 -7.59
CA LYS A 334 7.09 36.86 -7.04
C LYS A 334 6.56 35.44 -7.24
N LEU A 335 5.41 35.26 -7.90
CA LEU A 335 4.74 33.97 -8.04
C LEU A 335 5.62 32.93 -8.76
N ASP A 336 6.40 33.35 -9.75
CA ASP A 336 7.30 32.47 -10.51
C ASP A 336 8.41 31.84 -9.65
N ARG A 337 8.74 32.49 -8.53
CA ARG A 337 9.72 31.98 -7.56
C ARG A 337 9.11 30.98 -6.57
N VAL A 338 7.78 30.89 -6.50
CA VAL A 338 7.12 29.90 -5.62
C VAL A 338 7.31 28.54 -6.24
N ARG A 339 8.09 27.70 -5.56
CA ARG A 339 8.47 26.39 -6.06
C ARG A 339 7.68 25.26 -5.41
N LEU A 340 7.46 25.34 -4.08
CA LEU A 340 6.99 24.24 -3.29
C LEU A 340 5.92 24.71 -2.29
N LEU A 341 4.82 23.96 -2.20
CA LEU A 341 3.88 24.00 -1.08
C LEU A 341 4.07 22.74 -0.24
N LEU A 342 4.42 22.93 1.03
CA LEU A 342 4.74 21.86 1.97
C LEU A 342 3.71 21.85 3.10
N LEU A 343 2.96 20.75 3.23
CA LEU A 343 1.93 20.56 4.25
C LEU A 343 2.07 19.18 4.89
N THR A 344 1.66 19.09 6.17
CA THR A 344 1.59 17.83 6.91
C THR A 344 0.18 17.26 6.82
N ASN A 345 0.00 16.17 6.08
CA ASN A 345 -1.28 15.47 5.98
C ASN A 345 -1.33 14.34 7.00
N CYS A 346 -2.27 14.39 7.91
CA CYS A 346 -2.30 13.79 9.23
C CYS A 346 -1.24 14.41 10.15
N THR A 347 -1.58 15.56 10.71
CA THR A 347 -0.75 16.22 11.74
C THR A 347 -0.60 15.33 12.97
N PHE A 348 0.26 15.70 13.90
CA PHE A 348 0.41 15.00 15.17
C PHE A 348 -0.93 14.84 15.92
N ASP A 349 -1.81 15.84 15.82
CA ASP A 349 -3.15 15.84 16.43
C ASP A 349 -4.22 15.12 15.56
N GLY A 350 -3.84 14.51 14.46
CA GLY A 350 -4.73 13.71 13.60
C GLY A 350 -5.54 14.50 12.58
N LEU A 351 -5.18 15.75 12.30
CA LEU A 351 -5.87 16.58 11.30
C LEU A 351 -5.48 16.15 9.88
N VAL A 352 -6.48 16.01 9.02
CA VAL A 352 -6.34 15.53 7.64
C VAL A 352 -6.94 16.53 6.67
N TYR A 353 -6.20 16.85 5.61
CA TYR A 353 -6.65 17.75 4.55
C TYR A 353 -7.62 17.08 3.56
N ASN A 354 -8.45 17.88 2.92
CA ASN A 354 -9.02 17.50 1.62
C ASN A 354 -7.99 17.80 0.53
N VAL A 355 -7.09 16.84 0.30
CA VAL A 355 -5.94 17.02 -0.59
C VAL A 355 -6.38 17.37 -1.99
N GLU A 356 -7.39 16.67 -2.55
CA GLU A 356 -7.90 16.92 -3.90
C GLU A 356 -8.27 18.39 -4.09
N ARG A 357 -9.03 18.94 -3.15
CA ARG A 357 -9.43 20.35 -3.19
C ARG A 357 -8.25 21.31 -3.06
N VAL A 358 -7.27 21.00 -2.22
CA VAL A 358 -6.04 21.82 -2.10
C VAL A 358 -5.28 21.84 -3.41
N LEU A 359 -5.12 20.69 -4.06
CA LEU A 359 -4.46 20.58 -5.37
C LEU A 359 -5.19 21.42 -6.42
N GLU A 360 -6.51 21.23 -6.59
CA GLU A 360 -7.30 21.90 -7.61
C GLU A 360 -7.25 23.44 -7.46
N GLU A 361 -7.52 23.94 -6.26
CA GLU A 361 -7.60 25.39 -6.05
C GLU A 361 -6.23 26.08 -6.08
N CYS A 362 -5.15 25.40 -5.69
CA CYS A 362 -3.79 25.96 -5.79
C CYS A 362 -3.25 25.91 -7.22
N LEU A 363 -3.46 24.81 -7.96
CA LEU A 363 -3.05 24.69 -9.35
C LEU A 363 -3.79 25.67 -10.27
N ALA A 364 -5.02 26.06 -9.95
CA ALA A 364 -5.73 27.12 -10.65
C ALA A 364 -5.03 28.50 -10.55
N ILE A 365 -4.24 28.74 -9.49
CA ILE A 365 -3.46 29.97 -9.30
C ILE A 365 -2.04 29.84 -9.88
N LYS A 366 -1.39 28.69 -9.63
CA LYS A 366 -0.03 28.37 -10.07
C LYS A 366 0.03 26.93 -10.62
N PRO A 367 -0.11 26.74 -11.93
CA PRO A 367 -0.23 25.42 -12.56
C PRO A 367 0.99 24.52 -12.40
N ASP A 368 2.18 25.08 -12.23
CA ASP A 368 3.45 24.36 -12.05
C ASP A 368 3.92 24.25 -10.59
N LEU A 369 3.00 24.47 -9.62
CA LEU A 369 3.29 24.34 -8.20
C LEU A 369 3.57 22.87 -7.86
N ILE A 370 4.65 22.63 -7.14
CA ILE A 370 4.98 21.31 -6.60
C ILE A 370 4.42 21.19 -5.19
N PHE A 371 3.87 20.03 -4.88
CA PHE A 371 3.33 19.71 -3.56
C PHE A 371 4.20 18.67 -2.88
N LEU A 372 4.59 18.94 -1.64
CA LEU A 372 5.21 17.98 -0.74
C LEU A 372 4.25 17.73 0.43
N TRP A 373 3.76 16.52 0.52
CA TRP A 373 2.90 16.08 1.60
C TRP A 373 3.70 15.21 2.58
N ASP A 374 3.89 15.70 3.79
CA ASP A 374 4.44 14.87 4.87
C ASP A 374 3.32 13.99 5.44
N GLU A 375 3.39 12.70 5.15
CA GLU A 375 2.44 11.69 5.58
C GLU A 375 3.08 10.64 6.50
N ALA A 376 4.09 11.05 7.28
CA ALA A 376 4.82 10.17 8.19
C ALA A 376 3.92 9.35 9.13
N TRP A 377 2.80 9.93 9.57
CA TRP A 377 1.81 9.32 10.45
C TRP A 377 0.64 8.66 9.71
N PHE A 378 0.57 8.74 8.37
CA PHE A 378 -0.64 8.42 7.61
C PHE A 378 -0.49 7.28 6.60
N ALA A 379 0.65 6.58 6.57
CA ALA A 379 0.90 5.49 5.63
C ALA A 379 -0.15 4.37 5.69
N PHE A 380 -0.68 4.05 6.88
CA PHE A 380 -1.72 3.04 7.08
C PHE A 380 -3.02 3.35 6.33
N ALA A 381 -3.30 4.63 6.10
CA ALA A 381 -4.55 5.08 5.49
C ALA A 381 -4.76 4.52 4.08
N ARG A 382 -3.68 4.27 3.33
CA ARG A 382 -3.74 3.66 2.00
C ARG A 382 -4.41 2.28 2.02
N PHE A 383 -4.21 1.53 3.08
CA PHE A 383 -4.66 0.14 3.24
C PHE A 383 -5.97 0.02 4.02
N ASN A 384 -6.53 1.13 4.49
CA ASN A 384 -7.80 1.14 5.22
C ASN A 384 -8.96 1.55 4.30
N PRO A 385 -10.06 0.78 4.20
CA PRO A 385 -11.20 1.09 3.34
C PRO A 385 -11.80 2.48 3.55
N THR A 386 -11.83 2.97 4.81
CA THR A 386 -12.39 4.27 5.17
C THR A 386 -11.48 5.43 4.76
N TYR A 387 -10.15 5.25 4.90
CA TYR A 387 -9.19 6.34 4.75
C TYR A 387 -8.43 6.33 3.42
N ARG A 388 -8.48 5.27 2.61
CA ARG A 388 -7.65 5.09 1.40
C ARG A 388 -7.75 6.20 0.33
N LYS A 389 -8.81 7.01 0.37
CA LYS A 389 -8.99 8.18 -0.51
C LYS A 389 -8.41 9.47 0.06
N ARG A 390 -7.93 9.45 1.30
CA ARG A 390 -7.42 10.63 2.01
C ARG A 390 -5.92 10.92 1.80
N PRO A 391 -5.04 9.90 1.63
CA PRO A 391 -3.63 10.18 1.33
C PRO A 391 -3.47 11.00 0.06
N ALA A 392 -2.45 11.84 0.04
CA ALA A 392 -2.14 12.73 -1.08
C ALA A 392 -1.92 11.97 -2.40
N ILE A 393 -1.32 10.79 -2.33
CA ILE A 393 -1.09 9.95 -3.50
C ILE A 393 -2.39 9.48 -4.16
N ALA A 394 -3.46 9.30 -3.39
CA ALA A 394 -4.77 8.93 -3.93
C ALA A 394 -5.39 10.09 -4.73
N ALA A 395 -5.25 11.32 -4.25
CA ALA A 395 -5.70 12.51 -4.96
C ALA A 395 -4.84 12.80 -6.22
N ALA A 396 -3.51 12.60 -6.13
CA ALA A 396 -2.60 12.80 -7.26
C ALA A 396 -2.83 11.80 -8.41
N GLY A 397 -3.36 10.61 -8.12
CA GLY A 397 -3.74 9.61 -9.12
C GLY A 397 -4.98 9.97 -9.96
N ASN A 398 -5.69 11.05 -9.64
CA ASN A 398 -6.82 11.51 -10.44
C ASN A 398 -6.30 12.13 -11.75
N PRO A 399 -6.76 11.66 -12.96
CA PRO A 399 -6.31 12.17 -14.25
C PRO A 399 -6.44 13.69 -14.42
N LYS A 400 -7.35 14.34 -13.69
CA LYS A 400 -7.52 15.79 -13.68
C LYS A 400 -6.32 16.56 -13.16
N HIS A 401 -5.43 15.92 -12.40
CA HIS A 401 -4.27 16.52 -11.74
C HIS A 401 -2.93 16.13 -12.38
N THR A 402 -2.96 15.25 -13.38
CA THR A 402 -1.76 14.95 -14.18
C THR A 402 -1.48 16.10 -15.13
N LEU A 403 -0.32 16.74 -14.97
CA LEU A 403 0.19 17.65 -15.98
C LEU A 403 0.27 16.91 -17.33
N PRO A 404 -0.04 17.57 -18.47
CA PRO A 404 0.21 17.00 -19.78
C PRO A 404 1.66 16.50 -19.85
N SER A 405 1.84 15.30 -20.42
CA SER A 405 3.12 14.58 -20.47
C SER A 405 4.24 15.31 -21.23
N ASP A 406 3.96 16.49 -21.81
CA ASP A 406 4.84 17.22 -22.72
C ASP A 406 5.56 18.40 -22.08
N THR A 407 5.47 18.59 -20.76
CA THR A 407 6.31 19.61 -20.11
C THR A 407 7.63 18.93 -19.71
N PRO A 408 8.74 19.16 -20.46
CA PRO A 408 10.04 18.62 -20.06
C PRO A 408 10.40 19.17 -18.68
N PRO A 409 11.03 18.36 -17.81
CA PRO A 409 11.57 18.88 -16.57
C PRO A 409 12.54 20.01 -16.92
N ARG A 410 12.27 21.21 -16.47
CA ARG A 410 13.24 22.30 -16.56
C ARG A 410 14.42 21.92 -15.67
N LEU A 411 15.48 21.44 -16.30
CA LEU A 411 16.78 21.18 -15.68
C LEU A 411 17.38 22.47 -15.08
#